data_dc346a0c55049e524a7e0ca017f4ee12
#
_entry.id   dc346a0c55049e524a7e0ca017f4ee12
#
_cell.length_a   1.000
_cell.length_b   1.000
_cell.length_c   1.000
_cell.angle_alpha   90.00
_cell.angle_beta   90.00
_cell.angle_gamma   90.00
#
_symmetry.space_group_name_H-M   'P 1'
#
loop_
_entity.id
_entity.type
_entity.pdbx_description
1 polymer ?
#
loop_
_entity_poly.entity_id
_entity_poly.type
_entity_poly.pdbx_seq_one_letter_code
_entity_poly.pdbx_strand_id
1 'polypeptide(L)'
;MSMKLKFPAIAATMIVSSVSASFAEGEVNLYSSRHYDTDERLYSDFTEQTGITVNRIEGKADELIARMQAEGANSPADVLITVDTSRLERAKNAGVLQATNSNVLETRIPSKLQDSDNQWFGFSQRARIIFYDKKEVSNPPKTYLDLADPKYKGLVCHRSSTNVYSQTLLSAVIENHGEEAATEWAKGFVANFARDPQGGDTDQLRGLVSGECDISISNTYYFARALRRDVKGVTADIDMIGW
;
A
#
# COMPACT_ATOMS: atom_id res chain seq x y z
N MET A 1 12.42 -11.90 -92.14
CA MET A 1 12.68 -10.67 -91.39
C MET A 1 11.98 -10.83 -90.03
N SER A 2 12.74 -11.27 -89.05
CA SER A 2 12.19 -11.59 -87.71
C SER A 2 12.56 -10.49 -86.70
N MET A 3 11.58 -9.77 -86.26
CA MET A 3 11.71 -8.64 -85.34
C MET A 3 11.62 -9.18 -83.85
N LYS A 4 12.76 -9.16 -83.14
CA LYS A 4 12.82 -9.53 -81.73
C LYS A 4 12.44 -8.31 -80.86
N LEU A 5 11.27 -8.38 -80.18
CA LEU A 5 10.88 -7.40 -79.16
C LEU A 5 11.66 -7.68 -77.91
N LYS A 6 12.40 -6.70 -77.39
CA LYS A 6 13.04 -6.70 -76.10
C LYS A 6 12.12 -6.01 -75.07
N PHE A 7 11.66 -6.71 -74.03
CA PHE A 7 10.97 -6.12 -72.86
C PHE A 7 12.01 -5.71 -71.84
N PRO A 8 11.93 -4.52 -71.26
CA PRO A 8 12.78 -4.15 -70.14
C PRO A 8 12.18 -4.74 -68.84
N ALA A 9 13.02 -5.43 -68.09
CA ALA A 9 12.68 -5.89 -66.75
C ALA A 9 12.68 -4.71 -65.77
N ILE A 10 11.52 -4.36 -65.22
CA ILE A 10 11.39 -3.38 -64.10
C ILE A 10 11.66 -4.10 -62.82
N ALA A 11 12.82 -3.82 -62.22
CA ALA A 11 13.12 -4.28 -60.86
C ALA A 11 12.36 -3.40 -59.84
N ALA A 12 11.34 -3.96 -59.20
CA ALA A 12 10.64 -3.30 -58.11
C ALA A 12 11.48 -3.41 -56.82
N THR A 13 12.10 -2.32 -56.43
CA THR A 13 12.81 -2.21 -55.15
C THR A 13 11.78 -2.02 -54.02
N MET A 14 11.53 -3.06 -53.24
CA MET A 14 10.74 -2.93 -51.98
C MET A 14 11.58 -2.16 -50.95
N ILE A 15 11.16 -0.94 -50.65
CA ILE A 15 11.67 -0.18 -49.50
C ILE A 15 10.96 -0.73 -48.25
N VAL A 16 11.65 -1.55 -47.47
CA VAL A 16 11.20 -1.95 -46.13
C VAL A 16 11.46 -0.77 -45.19
N SER A 17 10.41 0.00 -44.93
CA SER A 17 10.46 1.05 -43.92
C SER A 17 10.46 0.38 -42.56
N SER A 18 11.63 0.28 -41.93
CA SER A 18 11.75 -0.08 -40.50
C SER A 18 11.16 1.06 -39.68
N VAL A 19 9.99 0.84 -39.08
CA VAL A 19 9.44 1.72 -38.05
C VAL A 19 10.28 1.49 -36.80
N SER A 20 11.28 2.34 -36.60
CA SER A 20 11.99 2.43 -35.35
C SER A 20 10.99 2.98 -34.33
N ALA A 21 10.63 2.17 -33.29
CA ALA A 21 9.93 2.68 -32.18
C ALA A 21 10.84 3.73 -31.50
N SER A 22 10.46 5.01 -31.61
CA SER A 22 11.10 6.09 -30.87
C SER A 22 10.64 5.95 -29.41
N PHE A 23 11.52 5.45 -28.56
CA PHE A 23 11.31 5.54 -27.12
C PHE A 23 11.44 7.00 -26.71
N ALA A 24 10.55 7.47 -25.86
CA ALA A 24 10.65 8.80 -25.28
C ALA A 24 11.87 8.82 -24.34
N GLU A 25 12.90 9.63 -24.67
CA GLU A 25 13.95 9.94 -23.70
C GLU A 25 13.35 10.88 -22.65
N GLY A 26 13.31 10.44 -21.39
CA GLY A 26 12.77 11.22 -20.29
C GLY A 26 13.04 10.55 -18.95
N GLU A 27 12.71 11.26 -17.89
CA GLU A 27 12.82 10.73 -16.54
C GLU A 27 11.55 11.02 -15.73
N VAL A 28 11.26 10.17 -14.76
CA VAL A 28 10.22 10.35 -13.74
C VAL A 28 10.87 10.29 -12.37
N ASN A 29 10.67 11.33 -11.58
CA ASN A 29 11.16 11.44 -10.22
C ASN A 29 10.11 10.94 -9.24
N LEU A 30 10.33 9.77 -8.69
CA LEU A 30 9.43 9.06 -7.80
C LEU A 30 9.84 9.24 -6.35
N TYR A 31 9.00 9.90 -5.55
CA TYR A 31 9.11 9.92 -4.10
C TYR A 31 8.32 8.75 -3.52
N SER A 32 8.98 7.80 -2.86
CA SER A 32 8.37 6.55 -2.43
C SER A 32 8.59 6.26 -0.95
N SER A 33 7.50 6.02 -0.23
CA SER A 33 7.56 5.43 1.11
C SER A 33 7.47 3.90 1.09
N ARG A 34 7.52 3.30 -0.08
CA ARG A 34 7.57 1.85 -0.29
C ARG A 34 9.01 1.42 -0.51
N HIS A 35 9.37 0.26 0.02
CA HIS A 35 10.72 -0.31 -0.02
C HIS A 35 10.67 -1.84 -0.19
N TYR A 36 9.75 -2.33 -1.03
CA TYR A 36 9.59 -3.76 -1.25
C TYR A 36 10.32 -4.19 -2.51
N ASP A 37 11.12 -5.25 -2.43
CA ASP A 37 11.83 -5.85 -3.57
C ASP A 37 10.87 -6.21 -4.73
N THR A 38 9.59 -6.48 -4.40
CA THR A 38 8.56 -6.77 -5.40
C THR A 38 8.20 -5.57 -6.29
N ASP A 39 8.50 -4.36 -5.85
CA ASP A 39 8.19 -3.14 -6.59
C ASP A 39 9.27 -2.86 -7.66
N GLU A 40 10.48 -3.44 -7.55
CA GLU A 40 11.58 -3.27 -8.50
C GLU A 40 11.16 -3.64 -9.92
N ARG A 41 10.43 -4.74 -10.05
CA ARG A 41 9.93 -5.19 -11.35
C ARG A 41 8.97 -4.17 -11.99
N LEU A 42 8.15 -3.50 -11.20
CA LEU A 42 7.24 -2.47 -11.70
C LEU A 42 8.01 -1.34 -12.39
N TYR A 43 9.10 -0.91 -11.77
CA TYR A 43 9.91 0.21 -12.29
C TYR A 43 10.75 -0.22 -13.49
N SER A 44 11.36 -1.41 -13.45
CA SER A 44 12.13 -1.94 -14.57
C SER A 44 11.27 -2.22 -15.80
N ASP A 45 10.09 -2.84 -15.60
CA ASP A 45 9.15 -3.11 -16.70
C ASP A 45 8.64 -1.79 -17.33
N PHE A 46 8.42 -0.74 -16.53
CA PHE A 46 8.05 0.58 -17.05
C PHE A 46 9.17 1.19 -17.89
N THR A 47 10.40 1.19 -17.40
CA THR A 47 11.55 1.72 -18.14
C THR A 47 11.79 0.92 -19.43
N GLU A 48 11.68 -0.41 -19.39
CA GLU A 48 11.85 -1.27 -20.55
C GLU A 48 10.79 -0.98 -21.64
N GLN A 49 9.54 -0.74 -21.21
CA GLN A 49 8.43 -0.50 -22.15
C GLN A 49 8.41 0.91 -22.73
N THR A 50 8.90 1.89 -21.99
CA THR A 50 8.73 3.31 -22.36
C THR A 50 10.03 4.02 -22.74
N GLY A 51 11.19 3.49 -22.32
CA GLY A 51 12.47 4.19 -22.37
C GLY A 51 12.64 5.30 -21.34
N ILE A 52 11.64 5.52 -20.47
CA ILE A 52 11.67 6.55 -19.42
C ILE A 52 12.39 6.00 -18.18
N THR A 53 13.38 6.73 -17.68
CA THR A 53 14.12 6.36 -16.46
C THR A 53 13.31 6.72 -15.22
N VAL A 54 13.25 5.82 -14.25
CA VAL A 54 12.62 6.08 -12.94
C VAL A 54 13.70 6.40 -11.90
N ASN A 55 13.78 7.67 -11.51
CA ASN A 55 14.65 8.14 -10.42
C ASN A 55 13.89 8.06 -9.10
N ARG A 56 14.41 7.33 -8.10
CA ARG A 56 13.70 7.14 -6.83
C ARG A 56 14.39 7.85 -5.68
N ILE A 57 13.55 8.50 -4.86
CA ILE A 57 13.92 8.97 -3.53
C ILE A 57 13.02 8.26 -2.53
N GLU A 58 13.63 7.44 -1.68
CA GLU A 58 12.93 6.66 -0.68
C GLU A 58 13.03 7.29 0.70
N GLY A 59 11.93 7.28 1.46
CA GLY A 59 11.88 7.86 2.80
C GLY A 59 10.54 7.58 3.49
N LYS A 60 10.40 8.09 4.71
CA LYS A 60 9.10 8.03 5.38
C LYS A 60 8.12 9.00 4.72
N ALA A 61 6.85 8.58 4.59
CA ALA A 61 5.85 9.36 3.87
C ALA A 61 5.72 10.80 4.37
N ASP A 62 5.68 11.00 5.69
CA ASP A 62 5.51 12.32 6.28
C ASP A 62 6.76 13.21 6.03
N GLU A 63 7.97 12.61 5.97
CA GLU A 63 9.21 13.31 5.61
C GLU A 63 9.22 13.70 4.13
N LEU A 64 8.75 12.81 3.23
CA LEU A 64 8.63 13.10 1.80
C LEU A 64 7.61 14.20 1.53
N ILE A 65 6.45 14.18 2.19
CA ILE A 65 5.44 15.24 2.09
C ILE A 65 6.00 16.57 2.56
N ALA A 66 6.66 16.61 3.72
CA ALA A 66 7.28 17.83 4.24
C ALA A 66 8.39 18.37 3.30
N ARG A 67 9.15 17.46 2.68
CA ARG A 67 10.16 17.82 1.68
C ARG A 67 9.51 18.46 0.45
N MET A 68 8.46 17.84 -0.12
CA MET A 68 7.73 18.40 -1.27
C MET A 68 7.15 19.79 -0.94
N GLN A 69 6.62 19.99 0.28
CA GLN A 69 6.17 21.31 0.73
C GLN A 69 7.31 22.34 0.78
N ALA A 70 8.47 21.97 1.30
CA ALA A 70 9.62 22.86 1.39
C ALA A 70 10.22 23.20 0.02
N GLU A 71 10.22 22.24 -0.90
CA GLU A 71 10.64 22.42 -2.30
C GLU A 71 9.64 23.29 -3.09
N GLY A 72 8.35 23.24 -2.73
CA GLY A 72 7.29 24.03 -3.35
C GLY A 72 7.22 23.83 -4.86
N ALA A 73 7.13 24.93 -5.62
CA ALA A 73 7.08 24.91 -7.07
C ALA A 73 8.37 24.39 -7.76
N ASN A 74 9.46 24.25 -6.99
CA ASN A 74 10.73 23.71 -7.48
C ASN A 74 10.91 22.22 -7.13
N SER A 75 9.88 21.57 -6.58
CA SER A 75 9.98 20.14 -6.29
C SER A 75 10.21 19.36 -7.57
N PRO A 76 11.25 18.51 -7.63
CA PRO A 76 11.46 17.63 -8.77
C PRO A 76 10.52 16.41 -8.77
N ALA A 77 9.71 16.22 -7.72
CA ALA A 77 8.85 15.05 -7.60
C ALA A 77 7.71 15.08 -8.64
N ASP A 78 7.66 14.08 -9.50
CA ASP A 78 6.57 13.87 -10.45
C ASP A 78 5.48 12.98 -9.87
N VAL A 79 5.87 11.99 -9.04
CA VAL A 79 4.95 11.00 -8.47
C VAL A 79 5.30 10.77 -7.00
N LEU A 80 4.27 10.75 -6.14
CA LEU A 80 4.37 10.29 -4.75
C LEU A 80 3.69 8.93 -4.59
N ILE A 81 4.43 7.91 -4.18
CA ILE A 81 3.87 6.61 -3.79
C ILE A 81 3.95 6.44 -2.28
N THR A 82 2.81 6.22 -1.66
CA THR A 82 2.73 5.97 -0.22
C THR A 82 1.80 4.79 0.10
N VAL A 83 1.71 4.46 1.37
CA VAL A 83 0.79 3.46 1.89
C VAL A 83 -0.25 4.13 2.76
N ASP A 84 -1.50 3.69 2.64
CA ASP A 84 -2.64 4.20 3.41
C ASP A 84 -3.25 5.51 2.91
N THR A 85 -4.57 5.52 2.85
CA THR A 85 -5.37 6.69 2.39
C THR A 85 -5.12 7.92 3.25
N SER A 86 -4.93 7.76 4.58
CA SER A 86 -4.65 8.88 5.48
C SER A 86 -3.42 9.68 5.08
N ARG A 87 -2.41 9.04 4.49
CA ARG A 87 -1.21 9.73 3.99
C ARG A 87 -1.44 10.42 2.67
N LEU A 88 -2.27 9.85 1.80
CA LEU A 88 -2.70 10.50 0.56
C LEU A 88 -3.51 11.76 0.88
N GLU A 89 -4.43 11.68 1.85
CA GLU A 89 -5.17 12.84 2.34
C GLU A 89 -4.26 13.91 2.97
N ARG A 90 -3.23 13.51 3.73
CA ARG A 90 -2.24 14.47 4.23
C ARG A 90 -1.48 15.17 3.12
N ALA A 91 -1.07 14.45 2.07
CA ALA A 91 -0.39 15.04 0.93
C ALA A 91 -1.31 16.01 0.18
N LYS A 92 -2.60 15.65 -0.02
CA LYS A 92 -3.63 16.52 -0.58
C LYS A 92 -3.79 17.80 0.26
N ASN A 93 -4.01 17.66 1.57
CA ASN A 93 -4.18 18.78 2.48
C ASN A 93 -2.91 19.65 2.61
N ALA A 94 -1.75 19.09 2.38
CA ALA A 94 -0.48 19.81 2.31
C ALA A 94 -0.30 20.59 1.00
N GLY A 95 -1.21 20.42 0.03
CA GLY A 95 -1.16 21.13 -1.26
C GLY A 95 -0.02 20.70 -2.17
N VAL A 96 0.50 19.47 -2.00
CA VAL A 96 1.63 18.96 -2.79
C VAL A 96 1.20 18.05 -3.94
N LEU A 97 -0.11 17.82 -4.10
CA LEU A 97 -0.68 17.04 -5.18
C LEU A 97 -1.42 17.95 -6.17
N GLN A 98 -1.53 17.50 -7.40
CA GLN A 98 -2.34 18.13 -8.44
C GLN A 98 -3.33 17.16 -9.03
N ALA A 99 -4.45 17.68 -9.55
CA ALA A 99 -5.45 16.86 -10.21
C ALA A 99 -4.88 16.22 -11.49
N THR A 100 -5.12 14.93 -11.64
CA THR A 100 -4.68 14.14 -12.80
C THR A 100 -5.91 13.56 -13.51
N ASN A 101 -6.25 14.12 -14.65
CA ASN A 101 -7.35 13.62 -15.49
C ASN A 101 -6.82 12.52 -16.40
N SER A 102 -7.16 11.28 -16.09
CA SER A 102 -6.71 10.11 -16.84
C SER A 102 -7.84 9.09 -17.00
N ASN A 103 -8.34 8.95 -18.20
CA ASN A 103 -9.37 7.95 -18.51
C ASN A 103 -8.93 6.50 -18.13
N VAL A 104 -7.62 6.23 -18.18
CA VAL A 104 -7.07 4.93 -17.77
C VAL A 104 -7.21 4.72 -16.27
N LEU A 105 -6.88 5.72 -15.45
CA LEU A 105 -7.01 5.65 -14.00
C LEU A 105 -8.49 5.60 -13.59
N GLU A 106 -9.30 6.48 -14.15
CA GLU A 106 -10.73 6.59 -13.84
C GLU A 106 -11.52 5.31 -14.17
N THR A 107 -11.17 4.62 -15.27
CA THR A 107 -11.86 3.39 -15.67
C THR A 107 -11.34 2.14 -14.99
N ARG A 108 -10.07 2.10 -14.57
CA ARG A 108 -9.44 0.91 -13.99
C ARG A 108 -9.46 0.87 -12.48
N ILE A 109 -9.52 2.01 -11.82
CA ILE A 109 -9.55 2.09 -10.36
C ILE A 109 -11.00 2.30 -9.90
N PRO A 110 -11.53 1.48 -8.98
CA PRO A 110 -12.88 1.70 -8.44
C PRO A 110 -13.02 3.11 -7.85
N SER A 111 -14.16 3.78 -8.09
CA SER A 111 -14.38 5.17 -7.66
C SER A 111 -14.16 5.39 -6.15
N LYS A 112 -14.49 4.40 -5.32
CA LYS A 112 -14.21 4.46 -3.87
C LYS A 112 -12.74 4.47 -3.49
N LEU A 113 -11.84 4.22 -4.45
CA LEU A 113 -10.39 4.27 -4.29
C LEU A 113 -9.76 5.42 -5.07
N GLN A 114 -10.57 6.39 -5.47
CA GLN A 114 -10.13 7.61 -6.14
C GLN A 114 -10.51 8.82 -5.29
N ASP A 115 -9.66 9.82 -5.29
CA ASP A 115 -10.01 11.12 -4.74
C ASP A 115 -11.08 11.82 -5.57
N SER A 116 -12.02 12.51 -4.92
CA SER A 116 -13.07 13.26 -5.59
C SER A 116 -12.56 14.38 -6.51
N ASP A 117 -11.37 14.91 -6.22
CA ASP A 117 -10.72 15.96 -7.01
C ASP A 117 -9.59 15.40 -7.89
N ASN A 118 -9.54 14.07 -8.07
CA ASN A 118 -8.55 13.36 -8.88
C ASN A 118 -7.07 13.62 -8.51
N GLN A 119 -6.81 13.92 -7.24
CA GLN A 119 -5.44 14.19 -6.78
C GLN A 119 -4.68 12.95 -6.33
N TRP A 120 -5.39 11.85 -6.01
CA TRP A 120 -4.76 10.56 -5.69
C TRP A 120 -5.62 9.37 -6.12
N PHE A 121 -4.96 8.22 -6.27
CA PHE A 121 -5.54 6.97 -6.73
C PHE A 121 -5.00 5.78 -5.92
N GLY A 122 -5.87 4.89 -5.47
CA GLY A 122 -5.51 3.69 -4.71
C GLY A 122 -5.33 2.48 -5.61
N PHE A 123 -4.08 2.02 -5.78
CA PHE A 123 -3.75 0.88 -6.65
C PHE A 123 -3.91 -0.49 -6.01
N SER A 124 -4.00 -0.55 -4.69
CA SER A 124 -4.14 -1.82 -3.96
C SER A 124 -4.91 -1.64 -2.67
N GLN A 125 -5.57 -2.70 -2.24
CA GLN A 125 -6.23 -2.79 -0.95
C GLN A 125 -5.53 -3.83 -0.07
N ARG A 126 -5.59 -3.63 1.23
CA ARG A 126 -5.18 -4.61 2.24
C ARG A 126 -6.19 -4.65 3.35
N ALA A 127 -6.35 -5.81 3.94
CA ALA A 127 -7.16 -5.95 5.12
C ALA A 127 -6.28 -5.85 6.38
N ARG A 128 -6.79 -5.15 7.38
CA ARG A 128 -6.30 -5.17 8.74
C ARG A 128 -7.26 -6.03 9.53
N ILE A 129 -6.76 -7.07 10.18
CA ILE A 129 -7.62 -8.07 10.83
C ILE A 129 -7.11 -8.44 12.21
N ILE A 130 -7.95 -9.09 12.97
CA ILE A 130 -7.63 -9.63 14.29
C ILE A 130 -7.01 -11.01 14.12
N PHE A 131 -5.87 -11.22 14.75
CA PHE A 131 -5.19 -12.51 14.88
C PHE A 131 -5.27 -12.96 16.35
N TYR A 132 -5.36 -14.24 16.58
CA TYR A 132 -5.42 -14.79 17.93
C TYR A 132 -4.75 -16.17 18.02
N ASP A 133 -4.26 -16.52 19.20
CA ASP A 133 -3.79 -17.86 19.50
C ASP A 133 -4.98 -18.78 19.79
N LYS A 134 -5.13 -19.82 18.99
CA LYS A 134 -6.25 -20.79 19.09
C LYS A 134 -6.22 -21.64 20.34
N LYS A 135 -5.05 -21.80 20.97
CA LYS A 135 -4.92 -22.58 22.20
C LYS A 135 -5.37 -21.80 23.41
N GLU A 136 -5.05 -20.51 23.43
CA GLU A 136 -5.28 -19.64 24.57
C GLU A 136 -6.65 -18.95 24.49
N VAL A 137 -7.15 -18.63 23.30
CA VAL A 137 -8.39 -17.88 23.11
C VAL A 137 -9.49 -18.76 22.54
N SER A 138 -10.28 -19.38 23.41
CA SER A 138 -11.42 -20.24 23.02
C SER A 138 -12.63 -19.47 22.49
N ASN A 139 -12.78 -18.19 22.86
CA ASN A 139 -13.85 -17.31 22.40
C ASN A 139 -13.27 -16.00 21.86
N PRO A 140 -12.73 -16.00 20.61
CA PRO A 140 -12.07 -14.84 20.04
C PRO A 140 -13.04 -13.69 19.76
N PRO A 141 -12.55 -12.43 19.72
CA PRO A 141 -13.34 -11.28 19.31
C PRO A 141 -13.78 -11.46 17.86
N LYS A 142 -15.02 -11.10 17.54
CA LYS A 142 -15.58 -11.21 16.18
C LYS A 142 -15.52 -9.89 15.42
N THR A 143 -15.48 -8.79 16.16
CA THR A 143 -15.43 -7.43 15.62
C THR A 143 -14.34 -6.62 16.32
N TYR A 144 -13.99 -5.48 15.76
CA TYR A 144 -13.08 -4.56 16.44
C TYR A 144 -13.65 -4.03 17.76
N LEU A 145 -14.99 -3.87 17.83
CA LEU A 145 -15.63 -3.38 19.05
C LEU A 145 -15.48 -4.35 20.21
N ASP A 146 -15.48 -5.65 19.94
CA ASP A 146 -15.32 -6.68 20.96
C ASP A 146 -13.95 -6.60 21.68
N LEU A 147 -12.95 -5.99 21.03
CA LEU A 147 -11.61 -5.83 21.62
C LEU A 147 -11.59 -4.94 22.87
N ALA A 148 -12.66 -4.18 23.12
CA ALA A 148 -12.84 -3.38 24.32
C ALA A 148 -13.50 -4.17 25.48
N ASP A 149 -13.97 -5.41 25.24
CA ASP A 149 -14.58 -6.24 26.27
C ASP A 149 -13.54 -6.59 27.36
N PRO A 150 -13.81 -6.34 28.64
CA PRO A 150 -12.91 -6.66 29.75
C PRO A 150 -12.45 -8.12 29.84
N LYS A 151 -13.15 -9.05 29.20
CA LYS A 151 -12.73 -10.46 29.14
C LYS A 151 -11.40 -10.68 28.41
N TYR A 152 -10.95 -9.70 27.61
CA TYR A 152 -9.66 -9.73 26.91
C TYR A 152 -8.55 -8.95 27.65
N LYS A 153 -8.78 -8.61 28.92
CA LYS A 153 -7.80 -7.87 29.71
C LYS A 153 -6.45 -8.58 29.79
N GLY A 154 -5.40 -7.88 29.41
CA GLY A 154 -4.03 -8.40 29.41
C GLY A 154 -3.72 -9.36 28.26
N LEU A 155 -4.59 -9.48 27.27
CA LEU A 155 -4.39 -10.41 26.15
C LEU A 155 -3.99 -9.72 24.84
N VAL A 156 -4.09 -8.40 24.71
CA VAL A 156 -3.97 -7.71 23.43
C VAL A 156 -2.60 -7.08 23.24
N CYS A 157 -1.93 -7.40 22.13
CA CYS A 157 -0.78 -6.65 21.64
C CYS A 157 -1.21 -5.68 20.55
N HIS A 158 -0.74 -4.44 20.64
CA HIS A 158 -0.98 -3.45 19.61
C HIS A 158 0.25 -2.56 19.39
N ARG A 159 0.33 -1.95 18.23
CA ARG A 159 1.37 -0.99 17.90
C ARG A 159 0.96 0.42 18.35
N SER A 160 1.93 1.34 18.42
CA SER A 160 1.71 2.72 18.84
C SER A 160 0.57 3.42 18.11
N SER A 161 -0.20 4.25 18.83
CA SER A 161 -1.21 5.15 18.26
C SER A 161 -0.63 6.22 17.33
N THR A 162 0.67 6.47 17.37
CA THR A 162 1.34 7.37 16.42
C THR A 162 1.47 6.76 15.02
N ASN A 163 1.23 5.46 14.89
CA ASN A 163 1.29 4.79 13.61
C ASN A 163 0.00 4.98 12.79
N VAL A 164 0.18 5.23 11.50
CA VAL A 164 -0.93 5.48 10.57
C VAL A 164 -2.00 4.38 10.58
N TYR A 165 -1.62 3.11 10.71
CA TYR A 165 -2.60 2.02 10.74
C TYR A 165 -3.48 2.01 11.99
N SER A 166 -2.94 2.42 13.13
CA SER A 166 -3.71 2.60 14.37
C SER A 166 -4.64 3.80 14.25
N GLN A 167 -4.17 4.89 13.65
CA GLN A 167 -4.96 6.09 13.39
C GLN A 167 -6.11 5.81 12.41
N THR A 168 -5.84 5.13 11.30
CA THR A 168 -6.87 4.74 10.31
C THR A 168 -7.91 3.81 10.93
N LEU A 169 -7.51 2.87 11.79
CA LEU A 169 -8.45 2.02 12.51
C LEU A 169 -9.37 2.85 13.42
N LEU A 170 -8.80 3.76 14.21
CA LEU A 170 -9.59 4.64 15.08
C LEU A 170 -10.53 5.53 14.25
N SER A 171 -10.04 6.11 13.14
CA SER A 171 -10.87 6.91 12.24
C SER A 171 -12.06 6.10 11.68
N ALA A 172 -11.83 4.84 11.33
CA ALA A 172 -12.90 3.96 10.88
C ALA A 172 -13.94 3.67 11.98
N VAL A 173 -13.51 3.53 13.22
CA VAL A 173 -14.43 3.37 14.35
C VAL A 173 -15.24 4.65 14.58
N ILE A 174 -14.60 5.82 14.51
CA ILE A 174 -15.28 7.12 14.62
C ILE A 174 -16.33 7.28 13.52
N GLU A 175 -15.97 7.01 12.28
CA GLU A 175 -16.86 7.16 11.11
C GLU A 175 -18.11 6.29 11.22
N ASN A 176 -17.93 5.05 11.71
CA ASN A 176 -19.04 4.09 11.77
C ASN A 176 -19.89 4.17 13.04
N HIS A 177 -19.33 4.70 14.14
CA HIS A 177 -19.99 4.63 15.46
C HIS A 177 -20.05 5.97 16.19
N GLY A 178 -19.44 7.03 15.66
CA GLY A 178 -19.34 8.34 16.29
C GLY A 178 -18.19 8.46 17.29
N GLU A 179 -17.82 9.70 17.61
CA GLU A 179 -16.64 10.02 18.41
C GLU A 179 -16.76 9.55 19.88
N GLU A 180 -17.95 9.68 20.46
CA GLU A 180 -18.20 9.25 21.85
C GLU A 180 -18.01 7.74 22.01
N ALA A 181 -18.66 6.94 21.14
CA ALA A 181 -18.54 5.49 21.16
C ALA A 181 -17.11 5.04 20.83
N ALA A 182 -16.44 5.70 19.91
CA ALA A 182 -15.04 5.42 19.58
C ALA A 182 -14.09 5.74 20.75
N THR A 183 -14.38 6.79 21.51
CA THR A 183 -13.61 7.15 22.70
C THR A 183 -13.75 6.09 23.80
N GLU A 184 -14.96 5.64 24.09
CA GLU A 184 -15.19 4.57 25.07
C GLU A 184 -14.57 3.24 24.61
N TRP A 185 -14.73 2.90 23.34
CA TRP A 185 -14.05 1.75 22.74
C TRP A 185 -12.53 1.84 22.93
N ALA A 186 -11.91 2.98 22.62
CA ALA A 186 -10.47 3.15 22.72
C ALA A 186 -9.97 2.99 24.17
N LYS A 187 -10.71 3.50 25.15
CA LYS A 187 -10.40 3.30 26.57
C LYS A 187 -10.42 1.81 26.98
N GLY A 188 -11.48 1.10 26.59
CA GLY A 188 -11.59 -0.34 26.85
C GLY A 188 -10.53 -1.15 26.12
N PHE A 189 -10.27 -0.81 24.85
CA PHE A 189 -9.24 -1.46 24.04
C PHE A 189 -7.84 -1.32 24.67
N VAL A 190 -7.46 -0.11 25.08
CA VAL A 190 -6.18 0.16 25.76
C VAL A 190 -6.08 -0.57 27.10
N ALA A 191 -7.18 -0.63 27.85
CA ALA A 191 -7.23 -1.35 29.15
C ALA A 191 -6.97 -2.87 29.01
N ASN A 192 -7.13 -3.41 27.79
CA ASN A 192 -6.92 -4.82 27.49
C ASN A 192 -5.50 -5.14 26.97
N PHE A 193 -4.62 -4.16 26.90
CA PHE A 193 -3.25 -4.40 26.41
C PHE A 193 -2.46 -5.27 27.40
N ALA A 194 -1.77 -6.26 26.83
CA ALA A 194 -0.86 -7.14 27.57
C ALA A 194 0.45 -6.43 27.92
N ARG A 195 0.83 -5.45 27.11
CA ARG A 195 2.05 -4.66 27.25
C ARG A 195 1.89 -3.28 26.62
N ASP A 196 2.82 -2.39 26.89
CA ASP A 196 2.89 -1.11 26.23
C ASP A 196 2.99 -1.27 24.69
N PRO A 197 2.28 -0.42 23.92
CA PRO A 197 2.33 -0.45 22.48
C PRO A 197 3.75 -0.28 21.93
N GLN A 198 4.21 -1.22 21.12
CA GLN A 198 5.56 -1.19 20.55
C GLN A 198 5.66 -1.91 19.21
N GLY A 199 6.75 -1.66 18.48
CA GLY A 199 7.09 -2.35 17.25
C GLY A 199 6.11 -2.15 16.09
N GLY A 200 6.26 -2.98 15.09
CA GLY A 200 5.41 -3.02 13.89
C GLY A 200 4.45 -4.22 13.89
N ASP A 201 3.70 -4.39 12.82
CA ASP A 201 2.75 -5.50 12.67
C ASP A 201 3.42 -6.89 12.79
N THR A 202 4.65 -7.03 12.30
CA THR A 202 5.42 -8.28 12.47
C THR A 202 5.72 -8.55 13.95
N ASP A 203 5.96 -7.52 14.75
CA ASP A 203 6.27 -7.67 16.17
C ASP A 203 5.01 -8.02 16.98
N GLN A 204 3.83 -7.59 16.51
CA GLN A 204 2.56 -8.05 17.08
C GLN A 204 2.36 -9.55 16.85
N LEU A 205 2.62 -10.04 15.62
CA LEU A 205 2.55 -11.48 15.32
C LEU A 205 3.59 -12.30 16.11
N ARG A 206 4.79 -11.73 16.33
CA ARG A 206 5.79 -12.37 17.21
C ARG A 206 5.35 -12.43 18.66
N GLY A 207 4.64 -11.40 19.14
CA GLY A 207 4.05 -11.40 20.47
C GLY A 207 3.09 -12.56 20.69
N LEU A 208 2.25 -12.89 19.71
CA LEU A 208 1.39 -14.08 19.75
C LEU A 208 2.20 -15.38 19.87
N VAL A 209 3.24 -15.51 19.03
CA VAL A 209 4.09 -16.71 18.98
C VAL A 209 4.87 -16.91 20.29
N SER A 210 5.29 -15.83 20.93
CA SER A 210 6.08 -15.87 22.16
C SER A 210 5.22 -16.01 23.42
N GLY A 211 3.89 -15.95 23.30
CA GLY A 211 2.98 -15.94 24.46
C GLY A 211 3.01 -14.63 25.25
N GLU A 212 3.50 -13.54 24.66
CA GLU A 212 3.48 -12.21 25.27
C GLU A 212 2.06 -11.62 25.26
N CYS A 213 1.25 -12.05 24.28
CA CYS A 213 -0.16 -11.73 24.13
C CYS A 213 -0.86 -12.82 23.32
N ASP A 214 -2.18 -12.87 23.40
CA ASP A 214 -2.98 -13.91 22.76
C ASP A 214 -3.86 -13.35 21.61
N ILE A 215 -3.97 -12.03 21.52
CA ILE A 215 -4.74 -11.33 20.50
C ILE A 215 -3.89 -10.18 19.95
N SER A 216 -3.94 -9.96 18.62
CA SER A 216 -3.33 -8.78 18.01
C SER A 216 -4.09 -8.32 16.76
N ILE A 217 -3.77 -7.11 16.29
CA ILE A 217 -4.25 -6.58 15.02
C ILE A 217 -3.06 -6.37 14.09
N SER A 218 -3.13 -6.95 12.88
CA SER A 218 -2.09 -6.82 11.86
C SER A 218 -2.69 -6.79 10.47
N ASN A 219 -1.95 -6.28 9.49
CA ASN A 219 -2.36 -6.42 8.10
C ASN A 219 -2.11 -7.85 7.61
N THR A 220 -3.03 -8.38 6.81
CA THR A 220 -3.02 -9.78 6.33
C THR A 220 -1.71 -10.19 5.66
N TYR A 221 -1.09 -9.30 4.89
CA TYR A 221 0.13 -9.63 4.17
C TYR A 221 1.35 -9.87 5.08
N TYR A 222 1.37 -9.35 6.30
CA TYR A 222 2.42 -9.68 7.26
C TYR A 222 2.36 -11.14 7.69
N PHE A 223 1.15 -11.65 7.93
CA PHE A 223 0.94 -13.05 8.22
C PHE A 223 1.30 -13.94 7.03
N ALA A 224 0.82 -13.61 5.82
CA ALA A 224 1.18 -14.32 4.60
C ALA A 224 2.70 -14.34 4.35
N ARG A 225 3.41 -13.23 4.65
CA ARG A 225 4.87 -13.16 4.57
C ARG A 225 5.54 -14.04 5.61
N ALA A 226 5.02 -14.08 6.83
CA ALA A 226 5.54 -14.92 7.90
C ALA A 226 5.40 -16.41 7.55
N LEU A 227 4.27 -16.81 6.98
CA LEU A 227 4.05 -18.16 6.46
C LEU A 227 5.07 -18.54 5.37
N ARG A 228 5.32 -17.64 4.41
CA ARG A 228 6.23 -17.89 3.29
C ARG A 228 7.70 -17.97 3.70
N ARG A 229 8.10 -17.28 4.77
CA ARG A 229 9.48 -17.25 5.27
C ARG A 229 9.74 -18.31 6.34
N ASP A 230 8.79 -19.19 6.56
CA ASP A 230 8.85 -20.24 7.58
C ASP A 230 9.31 -19.71 8.94
N VAL A 231 8.69 -18.60 9.34
CA VAL A 231 8.94 -18.00 10.66
C VAL A 231 8.37 -18.97 11.68
N LYS A 232 9.28 -19.74 12.33
CA LYS A 232 8.93 -20.73 13.35
C LYS A 232 7.92 -20.16 14.33
N GLY A 233 6.82 -20.88 14.53
CA GLY A 233 5.78 -20.56 15.49
C GLY A 233 4.61 -19.73 14.97
N VAL A 234 4.69 -19.08 13.81
CA VAL A 234 3.56 -18.28 13.27
C VAL A 234 2.45 -19.15 12.68
N THR A 235 2.69 -20.43 12.42
CA THR A 235 1.88 -21.23 11.50
C THR A 235 0.89 -22.20 12.10
N ALA A 236 1.15 -22.73 13.31
CA ALA A 236 0.34 -23.84 13.81
C ALA A 236 -0.84 -23.38 14.69
N ASP A 237 -0.66 -22.34 15.46
CA ASP A 237 -1.54 -22.00 16.58
C ASP A 237 -2.24 -20.65 16.41
N ILE A 238 -1.79 -19.84 15.44
CA ILE A 238 -2.40 -18.53 15.14
C ILE A 238 -3.46 -18.70 14.07
N ASP A 239 -4.63 -18.15 14.34
CA ASP A 239 -5.73 -18.03 13.38
C ASP A 239 -6.12 -16.56 13.22
N MET A 240 -6.92 -16.28 12.22
CA MET A 240 -7.44 -14.94 11.94
C MET A 240 -8.95 -14.97 11.86
N ILE A 241 -9.55 -13.89 12.34
CA ILE A 241 -11.00 -13.69 12.20
C ILE A 241 -11.29 -13.54 10.71
N GLY A 242 -12.09 -14.46 10.18
CA GLY A 242 -12.57 -14.37 8.79
C GLY A 242 -13.51 -13.17 8.59
N TRP A 243 -13.62 -12.75 7.35
CA TRP A 243 -14.57 -11.70 6.91
C TRP A 243 -15.97 -12.27 6.81
#